data_bfc594639514790056cfe65f48660843
#
_entry.id   bfc594639514790056cfe65f48660843
#
_cell.length_a   1.000
_cell.length_b   1.000
_cell.length_c   1.000
_cell.angle_alpha   90.00
_cell.angle_beta   90.00
_cell.angle_gamma   90.00
#
_symmetry.space_group_name_H-M   'P 1'
#
loop_
_entity.id
_entity.type
_entity.pdbx_description
1 polymer ?
#
loop_
_entity_poly.entity_id
_entity_poly.type
_entity_poly.pdbx_seq_one_letter_code
_entity_poly.pdbx_strand_id
1 'polypeptide(L)'
;MASDNFLNLFANETNAVTLAPGEALFRKGDAGHQMFVVQSGEIQIVDGNHVFETIHPGGIFGEMALISKDPRSATAKATTHSVVIPIDDKRFLYMVQQTPMFALRVMDVMSWRLRAMNTRVTSTS
;
A
#
# COMPACT_ATOMS: atom_id res chain seq x y z
N MET A 1 -2.72 4.75 -18.13
CA MET A 1 -2.02 4.96 -16.85
C MET A 1 -1.53 3.64 -16.29
N ALA A 2 -0.34 3.62 -15.75
CA ALA A 2 0.23 2.38 -15.21
C ALA A 2 -0.63 1.77 -14.10
N SER A 3 -1.26 2.61 -13.26
CA SER A 3 -2.11 2.14 -12.18
C SER A 3 -3.34 1.40 -12.68
N ASP A 4 -3.88 1.79 -13.84
CA ASP A 4 -5.06 1.14 -14.40
C ASP A 4 -4.74 -0.29 -14.84
N ASN A 5 -3.53 -0.51 -15.36
CA ASN A 5 -3.10 -1.85 -15.78
C ASN A 5 -3.00 -2.79 -14.59
N PHE A 6 -2.55 -2.29 -13.46
CA PHE A 6 -2.44 -3.11 -12.25
C PHE A 6 -3.81 -3.46 -11.70
N LEU A 7 -4.78 -2.55 -11.78
CA LEU A 7 -6.13 -2.86 -11.33
C LEU A 7 -6.73 -4.02 -12.13
N ASN A 8 -6.43 -4.10 -13.42
CA ASN A 8 -6.92 -5.19 -14.25
C ASN A 8 -6.41 -6.55 -13.79
N LEU A 9 -5.23 -6.61 -13.19
CA LEU A 9 -4.69 -7.86 -12.66
C LEU A 9 -5.54 -8.40 -11.52
N PHE A 10 -6.32 -7.55 -10.86
CA PHE A 10 -7.08 -7.91 -9.68
C PHE A 10 -8.58 -7.94 -9.93
N ALA A 11 -9.01 -7.88 -11.20
CA ALA A 11 -10.43 -7.76 -11.53
C ALA A 11 -11.27 -8.91 -10.98
N ASN A 12 -10.70 -10.12 -10.89
CA ASN A 12 -11.40 -11.32 -10.44
C ASN A 12 -10.92 -11.78 -9.06
N GLU A 13 -10.38 -10.86 -8.26
CA GLU A 13 -9.83 -11.22 -6.96
C GLU A 13 -10.95 -11.58 -5.98
N THR A 14 -10.80 -12.74 -5.31
CA THR A 14 -11.81 -13.24 -4.37
C THR A 14 -11.47 -12.97 -2.92
N ASN A 15 -10.23 -12.58 -2.61
CA ASN A 15 -9.80 -12.33 -1.23
C ASN A 15 -9.71 -10.86 -0.88
N ALA A 16 -10.43 -10.01 -1.62
CA ALA A 16 -10.47 -8.59 -1.34
C ALA A 16 -11.04 -8.31 0.05
N VAL A 17 -10.48 -7.29 0.71
CA VAL A 17 -10.93 -6.86 2.04
C VAL A 17 -11.72 -5.59 1.88
N THR A 18 -12.93 -5.57 2.45
CA THR A 18 -13.81 -4.41 2.43
C THR A 18 -13.69 -3.66 3.75
N LEU A 19 -13.58 -2.34 3.68
CA LEU A 19 -13.43 -1.48 4.86
C LEU A 19 -14.54 -0.43 4.86
N ALA A 20 -15.14 -0.25 6.04
CA ALA A 20 -16.09 0.84 6.25
C ALA A 20 -15.33 2.15 6.47
N PRO A 21 -15.97 3.32 6.25
CA PRO A 21 -15.32 4.59 6.55
C PRO A 21 -14.84 4.64 8.00
N GLY A 22 -13.58 5.03 8.19
CA GLY A 22 -12.96 5.11 9.50
C GLY A 22 -12.34 3.83 10.02
N GLU A 23 -12.57 2.73 9.34
CA GLU A 23 -12.03 1.43 9.76
C GLU A 23 -10.55 1.32 9.46
N ALA A 24 -9.76 0.81 10.42
CA ALA A 24 -8.35 0.58 10.23
C ALA A 24 -8.12 -0.82 9.65
N LEU A 25 -7.29 -0.89 8.61
CA LEU A 25 -6.86 -2.17 8.05
C LEU A 25 -5.75 -2.77 8.91
N PHE A 26 -4.81 -1.94 9.31
CA PHE A 26 -3.77 -2.29 10.28
C PHE A 26 -3.40 -1.04 11.06
N ARG A 27 -2.79 -1.25 12.23
CA ARG A 27 -2.38 -0.17 13.13
C ARG A 27 -0.87 -0.17 13.28
N LYS A 28 -0.32 1.01 13.54
CA LYS A 28 1.10 1.16 13.86
C LYS A 28 1.50 0.15 14.92
N GLY A 29 2.60 -0.54 14.68
CA GLY A 29 3.12 -1.56 15.60
C GLY A 29 2.64 -2.98 15.32
N ASP A 30 1.62 -3.15 14.50
CA ASP A 30 1.15 -4.49 14.15
C ASP A 30 2.19 -5.23 13.34
N ALA A 31 2.23 -6.56 13.50
CA ALA A 31 2.99 -7.40 12.59
C ALA A 31 2.31 -7.38 11.23
N GLY A 32 3.11 -7.41 10.16
CA GLY A 32 2.55 -7.40 8.82
C GLY A 32 3.34 -8.30 7.89
N HIS A 33 2.63 -8.97 6.99
CA HIS A 33 3.21 -9.89 6.01
C HIS A 33 2.69 -9.65 4.61
N GLN A 34 1.93 -8.57 4.41
CA GLN A 34 1.27 -8.32 3.15
C GLN A 34 1.40 -6.86 2.76
N MET A 35 1.47 -6.62 1.46
CA MET A 35 1.19 -5.31 0.91
C MET A 35 -0.25 -5.29 0.41
N PHE A 36 -0.74 -4.12 0.01
CA PHE A 36 -2.12 -3.95 -0.43
C PHE A 36 -2.19 -3.05 -1.65
N VAL A 37 -3.17 -3.33 -2.49
CA VAL A 37 -3.53 -2.46 -3.63
C VAL A 37 -4.93 -1.94 -3.36
N VAL A 38 -5.15 -0.64 -3.53
CA VAL A 38 -6.48 -0.06 -3.39
C VAL A 38 -7.26 -0.34 -4.67
N GLN A 39 -8.33 -1.10 -4.56
CA GLN A 39 -9.21 -1.38 -5.69
C GLN A 39 -10.26 -0.27 -5.85
N SER A 40 -10.82 0.18 -4.74
CA SER A 40 -11.79 1.27 -4.73
C SER A 40 -11.72 2.00 -3.39
N GLY A 41 -12.20 3.23 -3.38
CA GLY A 41 -12.22 4.04 -2.17
C GLY A 41 -10.92 4.80 -1.95
N GLU A 42 -10.58 5.07 -0.70
CA GLU A 42 -9.44 5.89 -0.34
C GLU A 42 -8.89 5.45 1.00
N ILE A 43 -7.57 5.23 1.06
CA ILE A 43 -6.88 4.82 2.27
C ILE A 43 -5.91 5.93 2.67
N GLN A 44 -5.91 6.29 3.95
CA GLN A 44 -4.92 7.21 4.50
C GLN A 44 -3.92 6.46 5.38
N ILE A 45 -2.67 6.81 5.21
CA ILE A 45 -1.57 6.33 6.05
C ILE A 45 -1.32 7.41 7.08
N VAL A 46 -1.54 7.09 8.35
CA VAL A 46 -1.54 8.11 9.41
C VAL A 46 -0.75 7.67 10.64
N ASP A 47 -0.30 8.64 11.41
CA ASP A 47 0.24 8.42 12.75
C ASP A 47 -0.35 9.52 13.64
N GLY A 48 -1.28 9.11 14.51
CA GLY A 48 -2.04 10.07 15.29
C GLY A 48 -2.87 10.97 14.38
N ASN A 49 -2.67 12.27 14.50
CA ASN A 49 -3.36 13.25 13.66
C ASN A 49 -2.61 13.59 12.38
N HIS A 50 -1.42 13.02 12.20
CA HIS A 50 -0.60 13.31 11.03
C HIS A 50 -0.95 12.36 9.89
N VAL A 51 -1.27 12.92 8.73
CA VAL A 51 -1.53 12.15 7.51
C VAL A 51 -0.27 12.17 6.67
N PHE A 52 0.36 11.00 6.52
CA PHE A 52 1.58 10.90 5.68
C PHE A 52 1.24 10.84 4.21
N GLU A 53 0.18 10.13 3.87
CA GLU A 53 -0.14 9.88 2.48
C GLU A 53 -1.61 9.47 2.35
N THR A 54 -2.22 9.82 1.22
CA THR A 54 -3.56 9.38 0.84
C THR A 54 -3.43 8.54 -0.42
N ILE A 55 -3.92 7.31 -0.36
CA ILE A 55 -3.77 6.32 -1.43
C ILE A 55 -5.11 6.18 -2.14
N HIS A 56 -5.09 6.33 -3.46
CA HIS A 56 -6.27 6.25 -4.33
C HIS A 56 -6.27 4.93 -5.10
N PRO A 57 -7.38 4.59 -5.80
CA PRO A 57 -7.43 3.35 -6.56
C PRO A 57 -6.25 3.18 -7.51
N GLY A 58 -5.67 1.99 -7.51
CA GLY A 58 -4.46 1.67 -8.25
C GLY A 58 -3.19 1.89 -7.44
N GLY A 59 -3.26 2.60 -6.32
CA GLY A 59 -2.11 2.82 -5.46
C GLY A 59 -1.80 1.62 -4.58
N ILE A 60 -0.55 1.52 -4.14
CA ILE A 60 -0.07 0.43 -3.30
C ILE A 60 0.43 0.98 -1.97
N PHE A 61 0.37 0.16 -0.94
CA PHE A 61 0.92 0.51 0.37
C PHE A 61 1.25 -0.75 1.16
N GLY A 62 2.03 -0.58 2.23
CA GLY A 62 2.40 -1.70 3.08
C GLY A 62 3.49 -2.59 2.50
N GLU A 63 4.15 -2.18 1.42
CA GLU A 63 5.14 -2.99 0.71
C GLU A 63 6.37 -3.30 1.56
N MET A 64 6.69 -2.46 2.54
CA MET A 64 7.87 -2.70 3.38
C MET A 64 7.75 -3.98 4.20
N ALA A 65 6.53 -4.41 4.50
CA ALA A 65 6.32 -5.66 5.24
C ALA A 65 6.81 -6.90 4.50
N LEU A 66 6.85 -6.83 3.16
CA LEU A 66 7.37 -7.93 2.35
C LEU A 66 8.89 -7.96 2.33
N ILE A 67 9.52 -6.82 2.58
CA ILE A 67 10.97 -6.64 2.40
C ILE A 67 11.70 -6.71 3.73
N SER A 68 11.35 -5.84 4.67
CA SER A 68 12.10 -5.70 5.92
C SER A 68 11.51 -6.52 7.07
N LYS A 69 10.25 -6.90 6.98
CA LYS A 69 9.55 -7.67 8.03
C LYS A 69 9.42 -6.90 9.35
N ASP A 70 9.63 -5.59 9.32
CA ASP A 70 9.47 -4.75 10.51
C ASP A 70 7.98 -4.58 10.83
N PRO A 71 7.64 -4.27 12.09
CA PRO A 71 6.28 -3.89 12.43
C PRO A 71 5.81 -2.70 11.62
N ARG A 72 4.49 -2.58 11.46
CA ARG A 72 3.90 -1.47 10.72
C ARG A 72 4.35 -0.14 11.33
N SER A 73 4.84 0.76 10.49
CA SER A 73 5.35 2.06 10.93
C SER A 73 4.25 3.11 11.06
N ALA A 74 3.07 2.82 10.58
CA ALA A 74 1.94 3.73 10.61
C ALA A 74 0.64 2.93 10.54
N THR A 75 -0.48 3.62 10.73
CA THR A 75 -1.82 3.05 10.64
C THR A 75 -2.39 3.31 9.26
N ALA A 76 -3.02 2.30 8.67
CA ALA A 76 -3.75 2.46 7.40
C ALA A 76 -5.24 2.37 7.70
N LYS A 77 -5.98 3.43 7.33
CA LYS A 77 -7.43 3.45 7.56
C LYS A 77 -8.18 3.99 6.34
N ALA A 78 -9.39 3.50 6.17
CA ALA A 78 -10.26 3.96 5.10
C ALA A 78 -10.92 5.28 5.49
N THR A 79 -10.94 6.24 4.57
CA THR A 79 -11.71 7.48 4.77
C THR A 79 -13.10 7.34 4.23
N THR A 80 -13.27 6.47 3.22
CA THR A 80 -14.56 6.15 2.62
C THR A 80 -14.69 4.63 2.59
N HIS A 81 -15.85 4.14 2.19
CA HIS A 81 -16.01 2.71 1.90
C HIS A 81 -14.94 2.31 0.88
N SER A 82 -14.13 1.33 1.21
CA SER A 82 -12.96 0.98 0.41
C SER A 82 -12.81 -0.52 0.27
N VAL A 83 -12.20 -0.91 -0.84
CA VAL A 83 -11.84 -2.31 -1.09
C VAL A 83 -10.36 -2.37 -1.41
N VAL A 84 -9.63 -3.21 -0.70
CA VAL A 84 -8.19 -3.39 -0.91
C VAL A 84 -7.89 -4.86 -1.16
N ILE A 85 -6.82 -5.10 -1.92
CA ILE A 85 -6.39 -6.45 -2.30
C ILE A 85 -5.11 -6.77 -1.54
N PRO A 86 -5.12 -7.76 -0.63
CA PRO A 86 -3.89 -8.17 0.06
C PRO A 86 -3.00 -9.00 -0.85
N ILE A 87 -1.70 -8.78 -0.74
CA ILE A 87 -0.67 -9.49 -1.53
C ILE A 87 0.42 -9.91 -0.57
N ASP A 88 0.53 -11.21 -0.33
CA ASP A 88 1.61 -11.76 0.46
C ASP A 88 2.86 -11.98 -0.40
N ASP A 89 3.94 -12.50 0.20
CA ASP A 89 5.20 -12.70 -0.51
C ASP A 89 5.08 -13.69 -1.67
N LYS A 90 4.32 -14.76 -1.50
CA LYS A 90 4.10 -15.74 -2.57
C LYS A 90 3.37 -15.10 -3.74
N ARG A 91 2.31 -14.36 -3.44
CA ARG A 91 1.52 -13.67 -4.46
C ARG A 91 2.37 -12.63 -5.17
N PHE A 92 3.19 -11.91 -4.40
CA PHE A 92 4.08 -10.90 -4.95
C PHE A 92 5.04 -11.53 -5.96
N LEU A 93 5.70 -12.62 -5.59
CA LEU A 93 6.64 -13.29 -6.49
C LEU A 93 5.95 -13.82 -7.74
N TYR A 94 4.76 -14.37 -7.58
CA TYR A 94 3.97 -14.84 -8.72
C TYR A 94 3.64 -13.67 -9.67
N MET A 95 3.22 -12.54 -9.12
CA MET A 95 2.87 -11.38 -9.92
C MET A 95 4.06 -10.80 -10.66
N VAL A 96 5.23 -10.77 -10.03
CA VAL A 96 6.46 -10.31 -10.67
C VAL A 96 6.81 -11.23 -11.83
N GLN A 97 6.63 -12.53 -11.65
CA GLN A 97 6.91 -13.53 -12.68
C GLN A 97 6.00 -13.37 -13.90
N GLN A 98 4.71 -13.14 -13.65
CA GLN A 98 3.72 -12.99 -14.70
C GLN A 98 3.75 -11.60 -15.35
N THR A 99 4.06 -10.59 -14.57
CA THR A 99 4.06 -9.20 -15.02
C THR A 99 5.26 -8.49 -14.41
N PRO A 100 6.45 -8.59 -15.03
CA PRO A 100 7.66 -7.98 -14.45
C PRO A 100 7.54 -6.48 -14.18
N MET A 101 6.72 -5.76 -14.94
CA MET A 101 6.49 -4.34 -14.71
C MET A 101 5.91 -4.05 -13.33
N PHE A 102 5.27 -5.02 -12.71
CA PHE A 102 4.74 -4.86 -11.36
C PHE A 102 5.88 -4.58 -10.37
N ALA A 103 7.00 -5.29 -10.51
CA ALA A 103 8.16 -5.05 -9.65
C ALA A 103 8.70 -3.63 -9.82
N LEU A 104 8.77 -3.15 -11.05
CA LEU A 104 9.23 -1.79 -11.31
C LEU A 104 8.29 -0.76 -10.71
N ARG A 105 6.99 -1.00 -10.76
CA ARG A 105 6.00 -0.12 -10.16
C ARG A 105 6.19 -0.04 -8.65
N VAL A 106 6.38 -1.18 -7.99
CA VAL A 106 6.62 -1.23 -6.54
C VAL A 106 7.89 -0.47 -6.19
N MET A 107 8.97 -0.70 -6.94
CA MET A 107 10.23 0.00 -6.70
C MET A 107 10.10 1.50 -6.90
N ASP A 108 9.32 1.93 -7.89
CA ASP A 108 9.09 3.34 -8.12
C ASP A 108 8.38 4.01 -6.95
N VAL A 109 7.36 3.35 -6.41
CA VAL A 109 6.64 3.86 -5.25
C VAL A 109 7.58 3.96 -4.04
N MET A 110 8.39 2.94 -3.81
CA MET A 110 9.36 2.95 -2.71
C MET A 110 10.37 4.08 -2.86
N SER A 111 10.86 4.27 -4.06
CA SER A 111 11.80 5.35 -4.36
C SER A 111 11.19 6.72 -4.07
N TRP A 112 9.95 6.93 -4.51
CA TRP A 112 9.25 8.18 -4.25
C TRP A 112 9.09 8.43 -2.75
N ARG A 113 8.72 7.40 -1.99
CA ARG A 113 8.54 7.53 -0.54
C ARG A 113 9.85 7.84 0.18
N LEU A 114 10.95 7.23 -0.26
CA LEU A 114 12.26 7.54 0.30
C LEU A 114 12.66 8.98 0.04
N ARG A 115 12.43 9.48 -1.18
CA ARG A 115 12.73 10.86 -1.50
C ARG A 115 11.89 11.83 -0.66
N ALA A 116 10.62 11.52 -0.46
CA ALA A 116 9.74 12.34 0.37
C ALA A 116 10.24 12.40 1.81
N MET A 117 10.68 11.27 2.35
CA MET A 117 11.25 11.21 3.70
C MET A 117 12.53 12.02 3.80
N ASN A 118 13.43 11.90 2.84
CA ASN A 118 14.69 12.64 2.84
C ASN A 118 14.44 14.14 2.73
N THR A 119 13.51 14.57 1.91
CA THR A 119 13.16 15.97 1.78
C THR A 119 12.63 16.51 3.10
N ARG A 120 11.79 15.73 3.78
CA ARG A 120 11.22 16.11 5.08
C ARG A 120 12.31 16.28 6.13
N VAL A 121 13.25 15.34 6.19
CA VAL A 121 14.38 15.41 7.11
C VAL A 121 15.24 16.64 6.81
N THR A 122 15.54 16.87 5.54
CA THR A 122 16.35 18.00 5.13
C THR A 122 15.69 19.32 5.50
N SER A 123 14.37 19.42 5.32
CA SER A 123 13.66 20.66 5.60
C SER A 123 13.56 20.97 7.08
N THR A 124 13.75 19.98 7.96
CA THR A 124 13.71 20.19 9.40
C THR A 124 15.09 20.52 9.99
N SER A 125 16.10 20.30 9.22
CA SER A 125 17.45 20.59 9.67
C SER A 125 17.88 22.03 9.29
#